data_18bd7565f6ce2fc4344d605a7c1c09d6
#
_entry.id   18bd7565f6ce2fc4344d605a7c1c09d6
#
_cell.length_a   1.000
_cell.length_b   1.000
_cell.length_c   1.000
_cell.angle_alpha   90.00
_cell.angle_beta   90.00
_cell.angle_gamma   90.00
#
_symmetry.space_group_name_H-M   'P 1'
#
loop_
_entity.id
_entity.type
_entity.pdbx_description
1 polymer ?
#
loop_
_entity_poly.entity_id
_entity_poly.type
_entity_poly.pdbx_seq_one_letter_code
_entity_poly.pdbx_strand_id
1 'polypeptide(L)'
;MRSSRVLAPRANVALAGLGTLGVGGPARWFLRAEHVDDVAAARHWCDEQGIPWFVLGGGSNLVIADRGFDGLVLQIGITGTSTSRDSEDSIITAGAGEMWDALVATMVDRGLAGFECLSGIPGTVGGTPIQNVGAYGQEVSNAIEHVTVYDCVDHTLRSLRAAECGFAYRMSRFKGADEGRFVVCDVTFRLRPGPPTATYGDVAAYLKRSEVTTPTVSLVRHAVLAIRRSKGMVVDAHDPDSRSVGSFFMNPVVSEADRERVAVIAGERPPGFAMDDGRVKIPAAWLIERAGFRKGHVDGAVGISTKHPLALVNRGGAAAADVLRLARAVKQGVGDRFDVWLTPEPIFVGFGVDPDVTFLTKAQG
;
A
#
# COMPACT_ATOMS: atom_id res chain seq x y z
N MET A 1 -3.44 -7.94 38.91
CA MET A 1 -3.58 -9.19 38.17
C MET A 1 -4.35 -8.88 36.88
N ARG A 2 -3.69 -8.73 35.72
CA ARG A 2 -4.38 -8.63 34.44
C ARG A 2 -4.89 -10.00 34.10
N SER A 3 -6.21 -10.16 33.90
CA SER A 3 -6.83 -11.38 33.42
C SER A 3 -6.09 -11.78 32.12
N SER A 4 -5.42 -12.92 32.12
CA SER A 4 -4.83 -13.47 30.88
C SER A 4 -5.98 -13.79 29.94
N ARG A 5 -6.18 -12.94 28.94
CA ARG A 5 -7.15 -13.19 27.88
C ARG A 5 -6.73 -14.49 27.18
N VAL A 6 -7.59 -15.49 27.20
CA VAL A 6 -7.31 -16.77 26.54
C VAL A 6 -7.39 -16.52 25.04
N LEU A 7 -6.26 -16.61 24.35
CA LEU A 7 -6.24 -16.58 22.89
C LEU A 7 -6.88 -17.84 22.33
N ALA A 8 -7.72 -17.67 21.30
CA ALA A 8 -8.33 -18.77 20.56
C ALA A 8 -8.03 -18.63 19.06
N PRO A 9 -6.78 -18.90 18.62
CA PRO A 9 -6.46 -18.86 17.20
C PRO A 9 -7.28 -19.91 16.44
N ARG A 10 -7.86 -19.50 15.30
CA ARG A 10 -8.59 -20.41 14.40
C ARG A 10 -7.59 -21.07 13.45
N ALA A 11 -7.76 -22.38 13.21
CA ALA A 11 -6.91 -23.12 12.28
C ALA A 11 -7.43 -23.04 10.83
N ASN A 12 -6.51 -23.13 9.87
CA ASN A 12 -6.80 -23.28 8.44
C ASN A 12 -7.75 -22.22 7.86
N VAL A 13 -7.53 -20.96 8.20
CA VAL A 13 -8.37 -19.85 7.71
C VAL A 13 -7.88 -19.42 6.32
N ALA A 14 -8.78 -19.45 5.32
CA ALA A 14 -8.48 -19.00 3.96
C ALA A 14 -8.14 -17.51 3.94
N LEU A 15 -6.99 -17.14 3.34
CA LEU A 15 -6.48 -15.77 3.29
C LEU A 15 -6.86 -15.04 2.01
N ALA A 16 -7.22 -15.73 0.93
CA ALA A 16 -7.56 -15.10 -0.35
C ALA A 16 -8.65 -14.02 -0.23
N GLY A 17 -9.67 -14.27 0.60
CA GLY A 17 -10.76 -13.32 0.85
C GLY A 17 -10.37 -12.12 1.75
N LEU A 18 -9.17 -12.13 2.34
CA LEU A 18 -8.66 -11.04 3.20
C LEU A 18 -7.72 -10.09 2.45
N GLY A 19 -7.46 -10.35 1.17
CA GLY A 19 -6.65 -9.50 0.30
C GLY A 19 -7.43 -9.00 -0.90
N THR A 20 -7.12 -7.79 -1.39
CA THR A 20 -7.80 -7.19 -2.55
C THR A 20 -7.50 -7.91 -3.87
N LEU A 21 -6.37 -8.61 -3.96
CA LEU A 21 -5.99 -9.42 -5.13
C LEU A 21 -6.78 -10.74 -5.22
N GLY A 22 -7.25 -11.25 -4.07
CA GLY A 22 -8.05 -12.45 -4.02
C GLY A 22 -7.28 -13.75 -4.33
N VAL A 23 -5.98 -13.82 -4.00
CA VAL A 23 -5.14 -15.02 -4.13
C VAL A 23 -4.56 -15.41 -2.78
N GLY A 24 -4.18 -16.67 -2.64
CA GLY A 24 -3.49 -17.19 -1.47
C GLY A 24 -4.20 -18.35 -0.76
N GLY A 25 -3.41 -19.25 -0.18
CA GLY A 25 -3.88 -20.38 0.59
C GLY A 25 -4.22 -20.01 2.04
N PRO A 26 -4.40 -21.03 2.93
CA PRO A 26 -4.82 -20.78 4.30
C PRO A 26 -3.67 -20.34 5.20
N ALA A 27 -4.00 -19.61 6.28
CA ALA A 27 -3.15 -19.48 7.44
C ALA A 27 -3.24 -20.76 8.28
N ARG A 28 -2.12 -21.29 8.76
CA ARG A 28 -2.13 -22.39 9.75
C ARG A 28 -2.92 -21.99 10.99
N TRP A 29 -2.66 -20.78 11.48
CA TRP A 29 -3.37 -20.15 12.58
C TRP A 29 -3.77 -18.73 12.20
N PHE A 30 -4.92 -18.29 12.64
CA PHE A 30 -5.45 -16.95 12.41
C PHE A 30 -6.05 -16.39 13.70
N LEU A 31 -5.68 -15.15 14.02
CA LEU A 31 -6.27 -14.40 15.13
C LEU A 31 -6.58 -12.97 14.65
N ARG A 32 -7.68 -12.40 15.12
CA ARG A 32 -7.97 -10.98 14.98
C ARG A 32 -7.71 -10.30 16.32
N ALA A 33 -6.77 -9.36 16.36
CA ALA A 33 -6.47 -8.52 17.51
C ALA A 33 -7.41 -7.31 17.55
N GLU A 34 -8.24 -7.21 18.55
CA GLU A 34 -9.17 -6.08 18.76
C GLU A 34 -8.65 -5.10 19.80
N HIS A 35 -7.64 -5.49 20.55
CA HIS A 35 -6.95 -4.69 21.57
C HIS A 35 -5.43 -4.88 21.47
N VAL A 36 -4.69 -3.91 22.01
CA VAL A 36 -3.22 -4.01 22.08
C VAL A 36 -2.76 -5.22 22.89
N ASP A 37 -3.47 -5.58 23.96
CA ASP A 37 -3.16 -6.75 24.76
C ASP A 37 -3.26 -8.06 23.94
N ASP A 38 -4.12 -8.11 22.91
CA ASP A 38 -4.21 -9.25 21.99
C ASP A 38 -2.94 -9.39 21.14
N VAL A 39 -2.34 -8.25 20.73
CA VAL A 39 -1.08 -8.24 19.99
C VAL A 39 0.06 -8.80 20.84
N ALA A 40 0.17 -8.32 22.08
CA ALA A 40 1.17 -8.79 23.04
C ALA A 40 1.01 -10.29 23.33
N ALA A 41 -0.22 -10.74 23.58
CA ALA A 41 -0.52 -12.14 23.85
C ALA A 41 -0.25 -13.04 22.63
N ALA A 42 -0.58 -12.58 21.41
CA ALA A 42 -0.30 -13.31 20.17
C ALA A 42 1.22 -13.44 19.92
N ARG A 43 1.98 -12.40 20.19
CA ARG A 43 3.45 -12.45 20.09
C ARG A 43 4.02 -13.47 21.06
N HIS A 44 3.63 -13.41 22.34
CA HIS A 44 4.08 -14.34 23.36
C HIS A 44 3.72 -15.78 22.99
N TRP A 45 2.48 -16.03 22.56
CA TRP A 45 2.05 -17.35 22.11
C TRP A 45 2.89 -17.89 20.95
N CYS A 46 3.25 -17.06 19.96
CA CYS A 46 4.11 -17.47 18.86
C CYS A 46 5.51 -17.83 19.34
N ASP A 47 6.06 -17.08 20.30
CA ASP A 47 7.38 -17.34 20.88
C ASP A 47 7.40 -18.66 21.65
N GLU A 48 6.38 -18.93 22.45
CA GLU A 48 6.24 -20.20 23.20
C GLU A 48 6.09 -21.40 22.26
N GLN A 49 5.36 -21.25 21.14
CA GLN A 49 5.14 -22.33 20.19
C GLN A 49 6.30 -22.45 19.16
N GLY A 50 7.23 -21.51 19.11
CA GLY A 50 8.31 -21.48 18.13
C GLY A 50 7.82 -21.34 16.68
N ILE A 51 6.69 -20.66 16.45
CA ILE A 51 6.10 -20.51 15.12
C ILE A 51 6.25 -19.08 14.60
N PRO A 52 6.41 -18.90 13.27
CA PRO A 52 6.41 -17.57 12.69
C PRO A 52 5.05 -16.91 12.75
N TRP A 53 5.02 -15.59 12.72
CA TRP A 53 3.80 -14.82 12.57
C TRP A 53 3.89 -13.79 11.44
N PHE A 54 2.73 -13.40 10.95
CA PHE A 54 2.58 -12.33 9.98
C PHE A 54 1.46 -11.38 10.42
N VAL A 55 1.72 -10.07 10.41
CA VAL A 55 0.76 -9.05 10.80
C VAL A 55 0.01 -8.58 9.56
N LEU A 56 -1.32 -8.79 9.56
CA LEU A 56 -2.22 -8.45 8.47
C LEU A 56 -3.03 -7.19 8.82
N GLY A 57 -2.91 -6.14 8.00
CA GLY A 57 -3.84 -5.01 7.99
C GLY A 57 -5.03 -5.27 7.08
N GLY A 58 -5.30 -4.34 6.16
CA GLY A 58 -6.39 -4.46 5.19
C GLY A 58 -6.12 -5.34 3.97
N GLY A 59 -4.97 -5.99 3.86
CA GLY A 59 -4.65 -6.94 2.78
C GLY A 59 -4.55 -6.32 1.38
N SER A 60 -4.40 -5.00 1.27
CA SER A 60 -4.49 -4.30 -0.02
C SER A 60 -3.17 -4.25 -0.81
N ASN A 61 -2.06 -4.68 -0.19
CA ASN A 61 -0.74 -4.65 -0.81
C ASN A 61 0.03 -5.96 -0.62
N LEU A 62 -0.67 -7.10 -0.73
CA LEU A 62 -0.11 -8.43 -0.46
C LEU A 62 -0.31 -9.38 -1.62
N VAL A 63 0.71 -10.18 -1.91
CA VAL A 63 0.60 -11.41 -2.69
C VAL A 63 0.87 -12.57 -1.74
N ILE A 64 -0.14 -13.40 -1.49
CA ILE A 64 -0.06 -14.51 -0.53
C ILE A 64 0.12 -15.80 -1.32
N ALA A 65 1.08 -16.63 -0.94
CA ALA A 65 1.38 -17.89 -1.60
C ALA A 65 0.18 -18.84 -1.61
N ASP A 66 0.07 -19.67 -2.65
CA ASP A 66 -1.03 -20.65 -2.79
C ASP A 66 -1.02 -21.71 -1.67
N ARG A 67 0.16 -22.02 -1.11
CA ARG A 67 0.29 -22.87 0.09
C ARG A 67 -0.11 -22.17 1.39
N GLY A 68 -0.38 -20.86 1.35
CA GLY A 68 -0.72 -20.05 2.50
C GLY A 68 0.48 -19.66 3.37
N PHE A 69 0.24 -19.53 4.68
CA PHE A 69 1.25 -19.15 5.66
C PHE A 69 1.31 -20.17 6.81
N ASP A 70 2.45 -20.84 6.97
CA ASP A 70 2.66 -21.86 8.01
C ASP A 70 3.05 -21.21 9.34
N GLY A 71 2.14 -20.44 9.90
CA GLY A 71 2.30 -19.70 11.14
C GLY A 71 1.01 -19.03 11.57
N LEU A 72 1.12 -18.04 12.46
CA LEU A 72 0.01 -17.21 12.88
C LEU A 72 -0.13 -15.97 11.95
N VAL A 73 -1.28 -15.83 11.31
CA VAL A 73 -1.68 -14.54 10.71
C VAL A 73 -2.48 -13.76 11.75
N LEU A 74 -1.91 -12.65 12.21
CA LEU A 74 -2.52 -11.72 13.16
C LEU A 74 -3.14 -10.56 12.39
N GLN A 75 -4.48 -10.57 12.24
CA GLN A 75 -5.19 -9.43 11.65
C GLN A 75 -5.39 -8.33 12.69
N ILE A 76 -4.97 -7.11 12.36
CA ILE A 76 -5.19 -5.95 13.24
C ILE A 76 -6.61 -5.43 13.02
N GLY A 77 -7.41 -5.55 14.07
CA GLY A 77 -8.79 -5.08 14.16
C GLY A 77 -9.00 -4.06 15.28
N ILE A 78 -7.93 -3.40 15.74
CA ILE A 78 -8.01 -2.35 16.75
C ILE A 78 -8.70 -1.14 16.15
N THR A 79 -9.93 -0.85 16.55
CA THR A 79 -10.74 0.25 16.05
C THR A 79 -10.97 1.31 17.13
N GLY A 80 -11.53 2.42 16.73
CA GLY A 80 -11.84 3.58 17.56
C GLY A 80 -11.13 4.83 17.03
N THR A 81 -11.85 5.94 17.07
CA THR A 81 -11.33 7.25 16.65
C THR A 81 -11.62 8.26 17.74
N SER A 82 -10.59 9.00 18.17
CA SER A 82 -10.73 10.14 19.05
C SER A 82 -10.26 11.41 18.38
N THR A 83 -10.86 12.54 18.75
CA THR A 83 -10.48 13.85 18.22
C THR A 83 -10.33 14.82 19.37
N SER A 84 -9.22 15.55 19.41
CA SER A 84 -9.01 16.71 20.27
C SER A 84 -8.64 17.93 19.43
N ARG A 85 -8.65 19.10 20.03
CA ARG A 85 -8.22 20.34 19.38
C ARG A 85 -6.92 20.84 20.00
N ASP A 86 -6.04 21.32 19.13
CA ASP A 86 -4.85 22.08 19.52
C ASP A 86 -4.83 23.35 18.68
N SER A 87 -5.30 24.43 19.26
CA SER A 87 -5.54 25.72 18.57
C SER A 87 -6.53 25.56 17.38
N GLU A 88 -6.10 25.83 16.17
CA GLU A 88 -6.89 25.64 14.94
C GLU A 88 -6.80 24.21 14.39
N ASP A 89 -5.82 23.43 14.87
CA ASP A 89 -5.58 22.07 14.41
C ASP A 89 -6.51 21.07 15.10
N SER A 90 -6.89 20.07 14.37
CA SER A 90 -7.56 18.86 14.88
C SER A 90 -6.52 17.75 15.01
N ILE A 91 -6.42 17.17 16.20
CA ILE A 91 -5.58 16.02 16.49
C ILE A 91 -6.49 14.79 16.50
N ILE A 92 -6.27 13.88 15.57
CA ILE A 92 -7.09 12.69 15.36
C ILE A 92 -6.24 11.46 15.65
N THR A 93 -6.62 10.67 16.65
CA THR A 93 -6.03 9.34 16.87
C THR A 93 -7.00 8.27 16.39
N ALA A 94 -6.55 7.42 15.49
CA ALA A 94 -7.35 6.33 14.92
C ALA A 94 -6.65 4.99 15.11
N GLY A 95 -7.40 3.99 15.55
CA GLY A 95 -6.94 2.62 15.71
C GLY A 95 -6.46 2.04 14.37
N ALA A 96 -5.41 1.22 14.44
CA ALA A 96 -4.75 0.66 13.24
C ALA A 96 -5.67 -0.19 12.36
N GLY A 97 -6.75 -0.74 12.89
CA GLY A 97 -7.77 -1.51 12.19
C GLY A 97 -8.88 -0.68 11.53
N GLU A 98 -8.92 0.64 11.76
CA GLU A 98 -9.89 1.51 11.08
C GLU A 98 -9.69 1.50 9.57
N MET A 99 -10.80 1.49 8.82
CA MET A 99 -10.74 1.58 7.35
C MET A 99 -10.26 2.96 6.91
N TRP A 100 -9.17 2.99 6.15
CA TRP A 100 -8.50 4.23 5.77
C TRP A 100 -9.44 5.21 5.04
N ASP A 101 -10.14 4.77 3.98
CA ASP A 101 -10.99 5.69 3.22
C ASP A 101 -12.22 6.18 4.01
N ALA A 102 -12.68 5.42 5.00
CA ALA A 102 -13.75 5.86 5.90
C ALA A 102 -13.27 7.02 6.81
N LEU A 103 -12.02 6.90 7.34
CA LEU A 103 -11.40 7.99 8.09
C LEU A 103 -11.23 9.23 7.21
N VAL A 104 -10.68 9.07 5.98
CA VAL A 104 -10.52 10.17 5.02
C VAL A 104 -11.86 10.86 4.74
N ALA A 105 -12.93 10.10 4.45
CA ALA A 105 -14.26 10.65 4.24
C ALA A 105 -14.74 11.50 5.40
N THR A 106 -14.62 10.98 6.62
CA THR A 106 -15.01 11.69 7.84
C THR A 106 -14.23 12.99 8.03
N MET A 107 -12.93 13.02 7.73
CA MET A 107 -12.10 14.23 7.86
C MET A 107 -12.46 15.27 6.78
N VAL A 108 -12.69 14.82 5.55
CA VAL A 108 -13.15 15.69 4.45
C VAL A 108 -14.52 16.29 4.74
N ASP A 109 -15.48 15.52 5.28
CA ASP A 109 -16.80 16.00 5.67
C ASP A 109 -16.75 17.08 6.78
N ARG A 110 -15.69 17.03 7.61
CA ARG A 110 -15.40 18.07 8.62
C ARG A 110 -14.66 19.28 8.04
N GLY A 111 -14.36 19.30 6.74
CA GLY A 111 -13.61 20.38 6.08
C GLY A 111 -12.13 20.39 6.39
N LEU A 112 -11.55 19.29 6.90
CA LEU A 112 -10.15 19.19 7.22
C LEU A 112 -9.34 18.79 5.99
N ALA A 113 -8.32 19.59 5.65
CA ALA A 113 -7.40 19.34 4.55
C ALA A 113 -6.22 18.46 4.99
N GLY A 114 -5.62 17.75 4.03
CA GLY A 114 -4.42 16.92 4.22
C GLY A 114 -4.61 15.45 3.87
N PHE A 115 -5.87 14.98 3.68
CA PHE A 115 -6.19 13.60 3.32
C PHE A 115 -6.93 13.45 2.01
N GLU A 116 -7.47 14.52 1.44
CA GLU A 116 -8.37 14.50 0.30
C GLU A 116 -7.79 13.80 -0.93
N CYS A 117 -6.47 13.92 -1.16
CA CYS A 117 -5.78 13.23 -2.27
C CYS A 117 -5.53 11.73 -2.00
N LEU A 118 -5.63 11.30 -0.75
CA LEU A 118 -5.46 9.90 -0.34
C LEU A 118 -6.78 9.12 -0.33
N SER A 119 -7.85 9.73 -0.86
CA SER A 119 -9.19 9.15 -0.97
C SER A 119 -9.22 7.89 -1.82
N GLY A 120 -10.02 6.90 -1.40
CA GLY A 120 -10.23 5.66 -2.14
C GLY A 120 -9.03 4.70 -2.14
N ILE A 121 -7.98 4.98 -1.36
CA ILE A 121 -6.88 4.02 -1.16
C ILE A 121 -7.40 2.92 -0.23
N PRO A 122 -7.34 1.65 -0.66
CA PRO A 122 -7.80 0.54 0.17
C PRO A 122 -6.82 0.24 1.31
N GLY A 123 -7.32 -0.42 2.35
CA GLY A 123 -6.53 -0.83 3.50
C GLY A 123 -6.98 -0.17 4.79
N THR A 124 -6.17 -0.30 5.82
CA THR A 124 -6.45 0.21 7.16
C THR A 124 -5.44 1.28 7.58
N VAL A 125 -5.81 2.08 8.57
CA VAL A 125 -4.98 3.16 9.14
C VAL A 125 -3.58 2.67 9.48
N GLY A 126 -3.44 1.53 10.17
CA GLY A 126 -2.13 0.99 10.55
C GLY A 126 -1.22 0.60 9.40
N GLY A 127 -1.78 0.35 8.20
CA GLY A 127 -1.00 0.10 6.99
C GLY A 127 -0.41 1.36 6.37
N THR A 128 -0.95 2.55 6.69
CA THR A 128 -0.55 3.78 6.02
C THR A 128 0.87 4.25 6.34
N PRO A 129 1.39 4.17 7.59
CA PRO A 129 2.77 4.54 7.89
C PRO A 129 3.80 3.51 7.40
N ILE A 130 3.40 2.23 7.16
CA ILE A 130 4.35 1.17 6.80
C ILE A 130 5.13 1.53 5.53
N GLN A 131 4.42 1.99 4.50
CA GLN A 131 5.04 2.36 3.23
C GLN A 131 4.84 3.84 2.87
N ASN A 132 4.57 4.68 3.87
CA ASN A 132 4.29 6.10 3.65
C ASN A 132 3.29 6.29 2.50
N VAL A 133 2.06 5.84 2.70
CA VAL A 133 1.02 5.89 1.66
C VAL A 133 0.89 7.29 1.07
N GLY A 134 0.91 7.37 -0.25
CA GLY A 134 0.84 8.65 -0.94
C GLY A 134 0.19 8.55 -2.32
N ALA A 135 -0.54 9.59 -2.70
CA ALA A 135 -1.16 9.75 -4.01
C ALA A 135 -1.41 11.24 -4.32
N TYR A 136 -1.38 11.59 -5.58
CA TYR A 136 -1.74 12.91 -6.11
C TYR A 136 -1.07 14.09 -5.38
N GLY A 137 0.22 13.92 -5.01
CA GLY A 137 1.02 14.96 -4.36
C GLY A 137 0.87 15.06 -2.84
N GLN A 138 0.07 14.20 -2.21
CA GLN A 138 0.02 14.04 -0.76
C GLN A 138 0.69 12.74 -0.31
N GLU A 139 1.31 12.76 0.85
CA GLU A 139 1.80 11.59 1.59
C GLU A 139 1.25 11.62 3.01
N VAL A 140 0.94 10.45 3.56
CA VAL A 140 0.35 10.36 4.90
C VAL A 140 1.30 10.90 5.98
N SER A 141 2.61 10.80 5.77
CA SER A 141 3.64 11.35 6.66
C SER A 141 3.51 12.86 6.90
N ASN A 142 2.93 13.60 5.92
CA ASN A 142 2.72 15.05 6.08
C ASN A 142 1.72 15.41 7.18
N ALA A 143 0.87 14.46 7.56
CA ALA A 143 -0.15 14.64 8.58
C ALA A 143 0.10 13.80 9.85
N ILE A 144 0.99 12.80 9.81
CA ILE A 144 1.30 11.98 10.98
C ILE A 144 2.03 12.82 12.03
N GLU A 145 1.52 12.79 13.25
CA GLU A 145 2.16 13.36 14.45
C GLU A 145 2.95 12.29 15.20
N HIS A 146 2.28 11.16 15.49
CA HIS A 146 2.94 9.98 16.06
C HIS A 146 2.27 8.68 15.60
N VAL A 147 3.04 7.59 15.74
CA VAL A 147 2.59 6.21 15.52
C VAL A 147 2.79 5.44 16.83
N THR A 148 1.70 4.94 17.40
CA THR A 148 1.78 4.04 18.55
C THR A 148 2.02 2.62 18.06
N VAL A 149 3.07 2.00 18.56
CA VAL A 149 3.49 0.66 18.14
C VAL A 149 3.69 -0.25 19.34
N TYR A 150 3.42 -1.53 19.15
CA TYR A 150 3.93 -2.58 20.03
C TYR A 150 5.32 -3.01 19.54
N ASP A 151 6.34 -2.85 20.38
CA ASP A 151 7.71 -3.29 20.11
C ASP A 151 7.83 -4.77 20.46
N CYS A 152 8.04 -5.61 19.44
CA CYS A 152 8.11 -7.06 19.57
C CYS A 152 9.42 -7.55 20.22
N VAL A 153 10.43 -6.69 20.34
CA VAL A 153 11.72 -7.00 20.99
C VAL A 153 11.66 -6.66 22.47
N ASP A 154 11.16 -5.45 22.78
CA ASP A 154 11.11 -4.96 24.17
C ASP A 154 9.81 -5.32 24.87
N HIS A 155 8.83 -5.89 24.14
CA HIS A 155 7.49 -6.24 24.64
C HIS A 155 6.74 -5.07 25.30
N THR A 156 6.90 -3.87 24.75
CA THR A 156 6.33 -2.61 25.27
C THR A 156 5.59 -1.83 24.20
N LEU A 157 4.67 -0.98 24.66
CA LEU A 157 4.09 0.05 23.82
C LEU A 157 5.03 1.25 23.74
N ARG A 158 5.18 1.78 22.53
CA ARG A 158 5.97 2.98 22.26
C ARG A 158 5.19 3.93 21.37
N SER A 159 5.36 5.21 21.60
CA SER A 159 4.87 6.27 20.70
C SER A 159 6.07 6.84 19.95
N LEU A 160 6.09 6.72 18.64
CA LEU A 160 7.14 7.21 17.75
C LEU A 160 6.64 8.46 17.05
N ARG A 161 7.38 9.57 17.19
CA ARG A 161 7.07 10.81 16.44
C ARG A 161 7.34 10.59 14.95
N ALA A 162 6.68 11.35 14.09
CA ALA A 162 6.87 11.25 12.63
C ALA A 162 8.35 11.27 12.21
N ALA A 163 9.17 12.14 12.84
CA ALA A 163 10.61 12.21 12.56
C ALA A 163 11.39 10.92 12.92
N GLU A 164 10.86 10.10 13.83
CA GLU A 164 11.46 8.83 14.24
C GLU A 164 11.04 7.66 13.32
N CYS A 165 10.04 7.87 12.44
CA CYS A 165 9.52 6.84 11.56
C CYS A 165 10.31 6.69 10.25
N GLY A 166 11.28 7.55 9.96
CA GLY A 166 12.15 7.43 8.77
C GLY A 166 11.38 7.42 7.45
N PHE A 167 10.36 8.27 7.33
CA PHE A 167 9.53 8.33 6.12
C PHE A 167 10.31 8.82 4.90
N ALA A 168 10.13 8.10 3.79
CA ALA A 168 10.60 8.47 2.45
C ALA A 168 9.61 7.95 1.41
N TYR A 169 9.88 8.17 0.12
CA TYR A 169 9.03 7.68 -0.97
C TYR A 169 8.83 6.16 -0.88
N ARG A 170 7.61 5.72 -0.60
CA ARG A 170 7.22 4.30 -0.40
C ARG A 170 8.06 3.55 0.64
N MET A 171 8.61 4.26 1.61
CA MET A 171 9.51 3.72 2.62
C MET A 171 9.21 4.31 4.01
N SER A 172 9.46 3.50 5.02
CA SER A 172 9.57 3.90 6.42
C SER A 172 10.50 2.94 7.15
N ARG A 173 10.82 3.24 8.42
CA ARG A 173 11.56 2.29 9.27
C ARG A 173 10.86 0.94 9.42
N PHE A 174 9.53 0.93 9.39
CA PHE A 174 8.70 -0.27 9.56
C PHE A 174 8.83 -1.24 8.38
N LYS A 175 9.14 -0.75 7.19
CA LYS A 175 9.39 -1.54 5.97
C LYS A 175 10.88 -1.77 5.70
N GLY A 176 11.73 -1.04 6.40
CA GLY A 176 13.20 -1.04 6.22
C GLY A 176 13.93 -1.58 7.43
N ALA A 177 14.65 -0.72 8.14
CA ALA A 177 15.60 -1.10 9.19
C ALA A 177 14.99 -1.90 10.36
N ASP A 178 13.70 -1.65 10.65
CA ASP A 178 12.99 -2.31 11.75
C ASP A 178 11.83 -3.21 11.23
N GLU A 179 11.98 -3.77 10.03
CA GLU A 179 10.98 -4.70 9.49
C GLU A 179 10.73 -5.87 10.44
N GLY A 180 9.45 -6.12 10.75
CA GLY A 180 9.03 -7.17 11.67
C GLY A 180 9.18 -6.86 13.16
N ARG A 181 9.83 -5.74 13.55
CA ARG A 181 9.99 -5.34 14.95
C ARG A 181 8.74 -4.73 15.54
N PHE A 182 8.02 -3.91 14.78
CA PHE A 182 6.91 -3.10 15.29
C PHE A 182 5.57 -3.53 14.71
N VAL A 183 4.54 -3.57 15.57
CA VAL A 183 3.14 -3.67 15.16
C VAL A 183 2.46 -2.34 15.43
N VAL A 184 1.93 -1.70 14.39
CA VAL A 184 1.19 -0.44 14.53
C VAL A 184 -0.15 -0.72 15.21
N CYS A 185 -0.43 0.00 16.30
CA CYS A 185 -1.65 -0.12 17.10
C CYS A 185 -2.61 1.04 16.88
N ASP A 186 -2.11 2.25 16.75
CA ASP A 186 -2.86 3.43 16.34
C ASP A 186 -1.95 4.46 15.66
N VAL A 187 -2.56 5.43 14.98
CA VAL A 187 -1.85 6.56 14.35
C VAL A 187 -2.54 7.85 14.73
N THR A 188 -1.77 8.82 15.18
CA THR A 188 -2.22 10.17 15.49
C THR A 188 -1.84 11.12 14.36
N PHE A 189 -2.82 11.84 13.87
CA PHE A 189 -2.71 12.78 12.76
C PHE A 189 -3.02 14.20 13.22
N ARG A 190 -2.34 15.18 12.61
CA ARG A 190 -2.63 16.60 12.75
C ARG A 190 -3.20 17.13 11.44
N LEU A 191 -4.44 17.57 11.45
CA LEU A 191 -5.14 18.15 10.31
C LEU A 191 -5.72 19.51 10.67
N ARG A 192 -5.91 20.36 9.66
CA ARG A 192 -6.52 21.69 9.85
C ARG A 192 -7.51 22.02 8.74
N PRO A 193 -8.49 22.89 9.00
CA PRO A 193 -9.23 23.54 7.94
C PRO A 193 -8.30 24.34 7.03
N GLY A 194 -8.47 24.25 5.72
CA GLY A 194 -7.60 24.97 4.80
C GLY A 194 -7.84 24.63 3.34
N PRO A 195 -7.08 25.24 2.43
CA PRO A 195 -7.19 24.93 1.01
C PRO A 195 -6.73 23.51 0.74
N PRO A 196 -7.41 22.78 -0.17
CA PRO A 196 -7.01 21.43 -0.54
C PRO A 196 -5.76 21.42 -1.41
N THR A 197 -5.08 20.28 -1.48
CA THR A 197 -4.02 20.01 -2.45
C THR A 197 -4.67 19.69 -3.82
N ALA A 198 -4.59 20.61 -4.77
CA ALA A 198 -5.25 20.48 -6.08
C ALA A 198 -4.29 20.64 -7.27
N THR A 199 -2.98 20.71 -7.03
CA THR A 199 -1.96 21.05 -8.03
C THR A 199 -1.47 19.85 -8.86
N TYR A 200 -1.75 18.62 -8.43
CA TYR A 200 -1.34 17.42 -9.17
C TYR A 200 -2.07 17.34 -10.54
N GLY A 201 -1.33 17.08 -11.62
CA GLY A 201 -1.80 17.23 -12.99
C GLY A 201 -3.15 16.61 -13.31
N ASP A 202 -3.39 15.35 -12.91
CA ASP A 202 -4.68 14.67 -13.14
C ASP A 202 -5.83 15.35 -12.41
N VAL A 203 -5.60 15.76 -11.16
CA VAL A 203 -6.59 16.42 -10.30
C VAL A 203 -6.90 17.81 -10.84
N ALA A 204 -5.86 18.60 -11.13
CA ALA A 204 -6.01 19.93 -11.73
C ALA A 204 -6.76 19.88 -13.08
N ALA A 205 -6.43 18.90 -13.93
CA ALA A 205 -7.11 18.72 -15.22
C ALA A 205 -8.58 18.31 -15.05
N TYR A 206 -8.89 17.47 -14.05
CA TYR A 206 -10.26 17.08 -13.74
C TYR A 206 -11.08 18.30 -13.27
N LEU A 207 -10.56 19.05 -12.31
CA LEU A 207 -11.22 20.25 -11.76
C LEU A 207 -11.46 21.30 -12.84
N LYS A 208 -10.47 21.52 -13.71
CA LYS A 208 -10.59 22.45 -14.86
C LYS A 208 -11.70 22.02 -15.83
N ARG A 209 -11.80 20.73 -16.18
CA ARG A 209 -12.87 20.21 -17.05
C ARG A 209 -14.24 20.32 -16.41
N SER A 210 -14.31 20.29 -15.08
CA SER A 210 -15.55 20.46 -14.30
C SER A 210 -15.85 21.92 -13.95
N GLU A 211 -15.10 22.88 -14.53
CA GLU A 211 -15.25 24.34 -14.36
C GLU A 211 -15.15 24.78 -12.88
N VAL A 212 -14.44 24.03 -12.05
CA VAL A 212 -14.22 24.34 -10.63
C VAL A 212 -13.12 25.39 -10.52
N THR A 213 -13.48 26.61 -10.12
CA THR A 213 -12.56 27.74 -9.92
C THR A 213 -12.01 27.80 -8.49
N THR A 214 -12.78 27.36 -7.51
CA THR A 214 -12.41 27.38 -6.10
C THR A 214 -12.62 25.97 -5.52
N PRO A 215 -11.57 25.10 -5.57
CA PRO A 215 -11.69 23.74 -5.09
C PRO A 215 -11.83 23.71 -3.55
N THR A 216 -12.73 22.85 -3.06
CA THR A 216 -12.85 22.49 -1.65
C THR A 216 -12.26 21.09 -1.43
N VAL A 217 -11.96 20.70 -0.18
CA VAL A 217 -11.49 19.33 0.14
C VAL A 217 -12.47 18.27 -0.35
N SER A 218 -13.79 18.52 -0.29
CA SER A 218 -14.82 17.63 -0.80
C SER A 218 -14.79 17.49 -2.33
N LEU A 219 -14.61 18.59 -3.06
CA LEU A 219 -14.48 18.56 -4.53
C LEU A 219 -13.22 17.84 -4.98
N VAL A 220 -12.10 18.04 -4.26
CA VAL A 220 -10.86 17.29 -4.56
C VAL A 220 -11.02 15.82 -4.26
N ARG A 221 -11.63 15.42 -3.13
CA ARG A 221 -11.97 14.01 -2.86
C ARG A 221 -12.81 13.41 -3.99
N HIS A 222 -13.85 14.14 -4.44
CA HIS A 222 -14.69 13.69 -5.54
C HIS A 222 -13.88 13.47 -6.83
N ALA A 223 -13.02 14.42 -7.19
CA ALA A 223 -12.13 14.32 -8.35
C ALA A 223 -11.19 13.10 -8.24
N VAL A 224 -10.56 12.92 -7.09
CA VAL A 224 -9.64 11.81 -6.82
C VAL A 224 -10.37 10.47 -6.94
N LEU A 225 -11.54 10.32 -6.34
CA LEU A 225 -12.35 9.09 -6.45
C LEU A 225 -12.76 8.80 -7.89
N ALA A 226 -13.17 9.81 -8.66
CA ALA A 226 -13.51 9.65 -10.08
C ALA A 226 -12.30 9.20 -10.91
N ILE A 227 -11.14 9.83 -10.70
CA ILE A 227 -9.88 9.46 -11.37
C ILE A 227 -9.46 8.04 -10.98
N ARG A 228 -9.53 7.68 -9.69
CA ARG A 228 -9.15 6.35 -9.23
C ARG A 228 -10.09 5.26 -9.77
N ARG A 229 -11.40 5.51 -9.81
CA ARG A 229 -12.37 4.58 -10.42
C ARG A 229 -12.10 4.39 -11.90
N SER A 230 -11.79 5.46 -12.65
CA SER A 230 -11.44 5.34 -14.07
C SER A 230 -10.16 4.52 -14.32
N LYS A 231 -9.32 4.35 -13.28
CA LYS A 231 -8.10 3.53 -13.30
C LYS A 231 -8.27 2.13 -12.66
N GLY A 232 -9.48 1.77 -12.18
CA GLY A 232 -9.72 0.50 -11.47
C GLY A 232 -9.01 0.43 -10.10
N MET A 233 -8.70 1.59 -9.48
CA MET A 233 -7.90 1.72 -8.25
C MET A 233 -8.76 1.93 -6.98
N VAL A 234 -10.06 1.84 -7.10
CA VAL A 234 -11.02 1.78 -5.98
C VAL A 234 -11.58 0.38 -5.94
N VAL A 235 -11.60 -0.25 -4.78
CA VAL A 235 -12.17 -1.60 -4.62
C VAL A 235 -13.67 -1.53 -4.89
N ASP A 236 -14.11 -2.27 -5.90
CA ASP A 236 -15.50 -2.38 -6.32
C ASP A 236 -15.78 -3.80 -6.78
N ALA A 237 -16.75 -4.47 -6.17
CA ALA A 237 -17.12 -5.84 -6.53
C ALA A 237 -17.63 -5.99 -7.97
N HIS A 238 -18.14 -4.90 -8.56
CA HIS A 238 -18.65 -4.85 -9.94
C HIS A 238 -17.57 -4.49 -10.97
N ASP A 239 -16.38 -4.06 -10.53
CA ASP A 239 -15.26 -3.74 -11.40
C ASP A 239 -14.21 -4.86 -11.36
N PRO A 240 -14.13 -5.72 -12.40
CA PRO A 240 -13.16 -6.80 -12.42
C PRO A 240 -11.70 -6.31 -12.39
N ASP A 241 -11.43 -5.08 -12.82
CA ASP A 241 -10.11 -4.47 -12.76
C ASP A 241 -9.70 -4.01 -11.35
N SER A 242 -10.63 -4.00 -10.39
CA SER A 242 -10.33 -3.63 -9.01
C SER A 242 -9.71 -4.78 -8.17
N ARG A 243 -9.71 -6.02 -8.67
CA ARG A 243 -9.08 -7.17 -8.00
C ARG A 243 -7.57 -7.16 -8.20
N SER A 244 -6.89 -6.24 -7.55
CA SER A 244 -5.46 -6.01 -7.67
C SER A 244 -4.87 -5.53 -6.34
N VAL A 245 -3.56 -5.33 -6.31
CA VAL A 245 -2.84 -4.66 -5.21
C VAL A 245 -2.55 -3.20 -5.55
N GLY A 246 -3.28 -2.62 -6.48
CA GLY A 246 -2.95 -1.31 -7.04
C GLY A 246 -1.77 -1.39 -8.02
N SER A 247 -0.91 -0.39 -8.02
CA SER A 247 0.32 -0.42 -8.83
C SER A 247 1.24 -1.54 -8.35
N PHE A 248 1.53 -2.50 -9.21
CA PHE A 248 2.37 -3.65 -8.84
C PHE A 248 3.85 -3.28 -8.78
N PHE A 249 4.29 -2.32 -9.59
CA PHE A 249 5.68 -1.86 -9.63
C PHE A 249 5.80 -0.39 -9.25
N MET A 250 6.87 -0.08 -8.53
CA MET A 250 7.26 1.30 -8.23
C MET A 250 7.81 1.97 -9.48
N ASN A 251 7.68 3.31 -9.55
CA ASN A 251 8.36 4.08 -10.57
C ASN A 251 9.87 4.05 -10.32
N PRO A 252 10.70 3.55 -11.26
CA PRO A 252 12.14 3.51 -11.09
C PRO A 252 12.74 4.92 -11.07
N VAL A 253 13.77 5.09 -10.23
CA VAL A 253 14.59 6.29 -10.17
C VAL A 253 15.92 5.97 -10.85
N VAL A 254 16.23 6.66 -11.93
CA VAL A 254 17.37 6.41 -12.79
C VAL A 254 18.24 7.66 -12.96
N SER A 255 19.45 7.52 -13.48
CA SER A 255 20.26 8.66 -13.88
C SER A 255 19.68 9.35 -15.13
N GLU A 256 20.03 10.61 -15.38
CA GLU A 256 19.64 11.27 -16.65
C GLU A 256 20.26 10.57 -17.87
N ALA A 257 21.46 10.00 -17.74
CA ALA A 257 22.09 9.20 -18.79
C ALA A 257 21.28 7.94 -19.13
N ASP A 258 20.75 7.25 -18.13
CA ASP A 258 19.87 6.10 -18.34
C ASP A 258 18.55 6.51 -19.00
N ARG A 259 17.99 7.66 -18.60
CA ARG A 259 16.80 8.21 -19.25
C ARG A 259 17.01 8.52 -20.73
N GLU A 260 18.16 9.09 -21.09
CA GLU A 260 18.50 9.34 -22.51
C GLU A 260 18.70 8.01 -23.26
N ARG A 261 19.34 7.00 -22.64
CA ARG A 261 19.44 5.66 -23.24
C ARG A 261 18.05 5.06 -23.50
N VAL A 262 17.14 5.15 -22.55
CA VAL A 262 15.75 4.72 -22.72
C VAL A 262 15.07 5.49 -23.85
N ALA A 263 15.30 6.81 -23.98
CA ALA A 263 14.73 7.64 -25.03
C ALA A 263 15.16 7.17 -26.43
N VAL A 264 16.45 6.86 -26.60
CA VAL A 264 17.01 6.34 -27.87
C VAL A 264 16.36 4.99 -28.23
N ILE A 265 16.26 4.06 -27.26
CA ILE A 265 15.67 2.73 -27.48
C ILE A 265 14.16 2.83 -27.80
N ALA A 266 13.45 3.71 -27.13
CA ALA A 266 12.01 3.89 -27.33
C ALA A 266 11.64 4.72 -28.56
N GLY A 267 12.57 5.51 -29.09
CA GLY A 267 12.32 6.50 -30.15
C GLY A 267 11.59 7.76 -29.66
N GLU A 268 11.41 7.91 -28.36
CA GLU A 268 10.82 9.10 -27.73
C GLU A 268 11.31 9.24 -26.28
N ARG A 269 11.37 10.47 -25.79
CA ARG A 269 11.85 10.75 -24.44
C ARG A 269 10.78 10.36 -23.41
N PRO A 270 11.10 9.47 -22.41
CA PRO A 270 10.15 9.10 -21.37
C PRO A 270 9.80 10.32 -20.51
N PRO A 271 8.53 10.46 -20.06
CA PRO A 271 8.19 11.41 -19.01
C PRO A 271 9.10 11.21 -17.80
N GLY A 272 9.40 12.29 -17.07
CA GLY A 272 10.30 12.18 -15.91
C GLY A 272 10.01 13.28 -14.90
N PHE A 273 10.16 12.90 -13.61
CA PHE A 273 10.06 13.82 -12.48
C PHE A 273 11.44 13.95 -11.87
N ALA A 274 12.01 15.16 -11.94
CA ALA A 274 13.31 15.45 -11.35
C ALA A 274 13.28 15.18 -9.83
N MET A 275 14.37 14.59 -9.32
CA MET A 275 14.62 14.37 -7.91
C MET A 275 15.67 15.37 -7.40
N ASP A 276 15.67 15.67 -6.11
CA ASP A 276 16.59 16.64 -5.50
C ASP A 276 18.07 16.23 -5.62
N ASP A 277 18.34 14.96 -5.82
CA ASP A 277 19.68 14.38 -5.99
C ASP A 277 20.15 14.32 -7.45
N GLY A 278 19.41 14.95 -8.37
CA GLY A 278 19.74 15.01 -9.81
C GLY A 278 19.34 13.77 -10.61
N ARG A 279 18.74 12.76 -9.96
CA ARG A 279 18.15 11.61 -10.65
C ARG A 279 16.75 11.93 -11.18
N VAL A 280 16.19 11.02 -11.96
CA VAL A 280 14.87 11.18 -12.58
C VAL A 280 14.01 9.96 -12.29
N LYS A 281 12.80 10.19 -11.80
CA LYS A 281 11.79 9.16 -11.63
C LYS A 281 10.98 9.01 -12.92
N ILE A 282 11.05 7.83 -13.55
CA ILE A 282 10.32 7.51 -14.80
C ILE A 282 9.04 6.75 -14.44
N PRO A 283 7.88 7.06 -15.06
CA PRO A 283 6.67 6.26 -14.86
C PRO A 283 6.85 4.81 -15.32
N ALA A 284 6.76 3.86 -14.40
CA ALA A 284 6.84 2.43 -14.73
C ALA A 284 5.75 2.00 -15.72
N ALA A 285 4.58 2.61 -15.66
CA ALA A 285 3.49 2.41 -16.62
C ALA A 285 3.94 2.63 -18.06
N TRP A 286 4.70 3.70 -18.31
CA TRP A 286 5.22 4.02 -19.62
C TRP A 286 6.22 2.96 -20.11
N LEU A 287 7.14 2.54 -19.25
CA LEU A 287 8.11 1.48 -19.56
C LEU A 287 7.43 0.16 -19.89
N ILE A 288 6.43 -0.24 -19.11
CA ILE A 288 5.66 -1.48 -19.30
C ILE A 288 4.94 -1.47 -20.64
N GLU A 289 4.24 -0.39 -20.99
CA GLU A 289 3.54 -0.28 -22.28
C GLU A 289 4.52 -0.29 -23.45
N ARG A 290 5.69 0.38 -23.33
CA ARG A 290 6.73 0.37 -24.35
C ARG A 290 7.47 -0.97 -24.43
N ALA A 291 7.53 -1.75 -23.36
CA ALA A 291 8.02 -3.13 -23.40
C ALA A 291 7.05 -4.12 -24.05
N GLY A 292 5.86 -3.65 -24.47
CA GLY A 292 4.87 -4.49 -25.19
C GLY A 292 3.72 -5.00 -24.32
N PHE A 293 3.74 -4.70 -23.03
CA PHE A 293 2.67 -5.11 -22.09
C PHE A 293 1.57 -4.04 -22.03
N ARG A 294 0.55 -4.21 -22.86
CA ARG A 294 -0.53 -3.22 -23.00
C ARG A 294 -1.65 -3.46 -21.97
N LYS A 295 -2.42 -2.40 -21.71
CA LYS A 295 -3.69 -2.52 -20.98
C LYS A 295 -4.56 -3.60 -21.59
N GLY A 296 -5.20 -4.44 -20.76
CA GLY A 296 -6.03 -5.55 -21.20
C GLY A 296 -5.24 -6.80 -21.64
N HIS A 297 -3.91 -6.83 -21.49
CA HIS A 297 -3.12 -8.05 -21.71
C HIS A 297 -3.60 -9.16 -20.80
N VAL A 298 -3.82 -10.34 -21.35
CA VAL A 298 -4.34 -11.53 -20.65
C VAL A 298 -3.30 -12.65 -20.67
N ASP A 299 -3.06 -13.23 -19.50
CA ASP A 299 -2.24 -14.41 -19.30
C ASP A 299 -2.99 -15.42 -18.40
N GLY A 300 -3.84 -16.24 -19.00
CA GLY A 300 -4.71 -17.17 -18.27
C GLY A 300 -5.70 -16.46 -17.33
N ALA A 301 -5.66 -16.79 -16.04
CA ALA A 301 -6.52 -16.23 -15.01
C ALA A 301 -6.07 -14.86 -14.48
N VAL A 302 -4.92 -14.35 -14.94
CA VAL A 302 -4.40 -13.02 -14.59
C VAL A 302 -4.28 -12.14 -15.83
N GLY A 303 -4.07 -10.86 -15.64
CA GLY A 303 -3.81 -9.94 -16.74
C GLY A 303 -3.38 -8.56 -16.23
N ILE A 304 -3.08 -7.68 -17.18
CA ILE A 304 -2.95 -6.26 -16.91
C ILE A 304 -4.33 -5.62 -17.01
N SER A 305 -4.68 -4.79 -16.05
CA SER A 305 -5.95 -4.04 -16.04
C SER A 305 -6.22 -3.38 -17.39
N THR A 306 -7.48 -3.38 -17.82
CA THR A 306 -7.91 -2.65 -19.03
C THR A 306 -7.82 -1.14 -18.85
N LYS A 307 -7.70 -0.67 -17.58
CA LYS A 307 -7.73 0.74 -17.19
C LYS A 307 -6.35 1.29 -16.82
N HIS A 308 -5.47 0.45 -16.24
CA HIS A 308 -4.17 0.89 -15.73
C HIS A 308 -3.05 -0.12 -15.98
N PRO A 309 -1.96 0.25 -16.70
CA PRO A 309 -0.91 -0.70 -17.07
C PRO A 309 -0.05 -1.20 -15.89
N LEU A 310 -0.08 -0.50 -14.72
CA LEU A 310 0.62 -0.96 -13.51
C LEU A 310 -0.17 -1.96 -12.68
N ALA A 311 -1.48 -2.14 -12.91
CA ALA A 311 -2.29 -3.04 -12.12
C ALA A 311 -2.32 -4.45 -12.75
N LEU A 312 -1.73 -5.42 -12.04
CA LEU A 312 -1.93 -6.84 -12.32
C LEU A 312 -3.22 -7.28 -11.63
N VAL A 313 -4.14 -7.86 -12.39
CA VAL A 313 -5.49 -8.17 -11.93
C VAL A 313 -5.77 -9.66 -11.93
N ASN A 314 -6.46 -10.13 -10.90
CA ASN A 314 -7.05 -11.46 -10.86
C ASN A 314 -8.40 -11.42 -11.60
N ARG A 315 -8.46 -12.06 -12.77
CA ARG A 315 -9.63 -12.09 -13.64
C ARG A 315 -10.67 -13.14 -13.21
N GLY A 316 -10.38 -13.89 -12.17
CA GLY A 316 -11.19 -14.96 -11.59
C GLY A 316 -10.44 -16.29 -11.56
N GLY A 317 -10.35 -16.89 -10.36
CA GLY A 317 -9.70 -18.20 -10.18
C GLY A 317 -8.18 -18.21 -10.33
N ALA A 318 -7.51 -17.05 -10.25
CA ALA A 318 -6.05 -16.99 -10.32
C ALA A 318 -5.40 -17.61 -9.08
N ALA A 319 -4.29 -18.29 -9.28
CA ALA A 319 -3.33 -18.66 -8.26
C ALA A 319 -2.28 -17.53 -8.06
N ALA A 320 -1.60 -17.50 -6.90
CA ALA A 320 -0.49 -16.58 -6.69
C ALA A 320 0.66 -16.84 -7.68
N ALA A 321 0.89 -18.10 -8.04
CA ALA A 321 1.87 -18.48 -9.05
C ALA A 321 1.58 -17.82 -10.43
N ASP A 322 0.32 -17.64 -10.82
CA ASP A 322 -0.04 -16.94 -12.05
C ASP A 322 0.34 -15.47 -11.99
N VAL A 323 0.11 -14.83 -10.83
CA VAL A 323 0.49 -13.43 -10.60
C VAL A 323 2.01 -13.25 -10.68
N LEU A 324 2.77 -14.15 -10.04
CA LEU A 324 4.25 -14.12 -10.09
C LEU A 324 4.77 -14.30 -11.51
N ARG A 325 4.22 -15.25 -12.27
CA ARG A 325 4.59 -15.51 -13.68
C ARG A 325 4.42 -14.23 -14.52
N LEU A 326 3.26 -13.58 -14.46
CA LEU A 326 3.01 -12.34 -15.21
C LEU A 326 3.91 -11.21 -14.73
N ALA A 327 4.08 -11.02 -13.41
CA ALA A 327 4.95 -10.01 -12.86
C ALA A 327 6.41 -10.20 -13.30
N ARG A 328 6.89 -11.46 -13.30
CA ARG A 328 8.22 -11.81 -13.79
C ARG A 328 8.37 -11.48 -15.27
N ALA A 329 7.40 -11.85 -16.11
CA ALA A 329 7.43 -11.55 -17.55
C ALA A 329 7.50 -10.04 -17.79
N VAL A 330 6.72 -9.23 -17.06
CA VAL A 330 6.75 -7.77 -17.16
C VAL A 330 8.11 -7.20 -16.73
N LYS A 331 8.65 -7.61 -15.57
CA LYS A 331 9.95 -7.15 -15.08
C LYS A 331 11.07 -7.52 -16.05
N GLN A 332 11.09 -8.76 -16.54
CA GLN A 332 12.06 -9.24 -17.50
C GLN A 332 11.98 -8.46 -18.82
N GLY A 333 10.78 -8.30 -19.40
CA GLY A 333 10.61 -7.60 -20.67
C GLY A 333 10.99 -6.12 -20.61
N VAL A 334 10.77 -5.44 -19.48
CA VAL A 334 11.25 -4.06 -19.27
C VAL A 334 12.78 -4.05 -19.14
N GLY A 335 13.36 -4.97 -18.35
CA GLY A 335 14.80 -5.13 -18.18
C GLY A 335 15.51 -5.40 -19.49
N ASP A 336 15.06 -6.39 -20.25
CA ASP A 336 15.66 -6.79 -21.53
C ASP A 336 15.62 -5.66 -22.57
N ARG A 337 14.54 -4.86 -22.55
CA ARG A 337 14.38 -3.79 -23.54
C ARG A 337 15.14 -2.53 -23.19
N PHE A 338 15.12 -2.12 -21.91
CA PHE A 338 15.58 -0.79 -21.52
C PHE A 338 16.77 -0.81 -20.55
N ASP A 339 17.16 -1.98 -20.06
CA ASP A 339 18.12 -2.13 -18.97
C ASP A 339 17.70 -1.32 -17.73
N VAL A 340 16.37 -1.26 -17.48
CA VAL A 340 15.76 -0.65 -16.31
C VAL A 340 14.94 -1.72 -15.59
N TRP A 341 15.29 -2.01 -14.33
CA TRP A 341 14.71 -3.09 -13.59
C TRP A 341 13.65 -2.60 -12.61
N LEU A 342 12.42 -3.08 -12.79
CA LEU A 342 11.29 -2.70 -11.96
C LEU A 342 11.36 -3.38 -10.60
N THR A 343 10.98 -2.65 -9.55
CA THR A 343 10.87 -3.17 -8.17
C THR A 343 9.40 -3.31 -7.82
N PRO A 344 8.93 -4.48 -7.34
CA PRO A 344 7.55 -4.64 -6.92
C PRO A 344 7.25 -3.81 -5.65
N GLU A 345 6.02 -3.30 -5.56
CA GLU A 345 5.53 -2.60 -4.37
C GLU A 345 4.89 -3.56 -3.34
N PRO A 346 4.18 -4.64 -3.77
CA PRO A 346 3.54 -5.58 -2.84
C PRO A 346 4.53 -6.38 -2.01
N ILE A 347 4.06 -6.82 -0.84
CA ILE A 347 4.77 -7.76 0.05
C ILE A 347 4.35 -9.19 -0.31
N PHE A 348 5.33 -10.08 -0.42
CA PHE A 348 5.14 -11.50 -0.71
C PHE A 348 5.11 -12.32 0.57
N VAL A 349 4.00 -13.00 0.84
CA VAL A 349 3.75 -13.71 2.11
C VAL A 349 3.67 -15.22 1.88
N GLY A 350 4.39 -15.99 2.69
CA GLY A 350 4.30 -17.45 2.70
C GLY A 350 5.08 -18.17 1.60
N PHE A 351 5.87 -17.47 0.77
CA PHE A 351 6.60 -18.10 -0.33
C PHE A 351 7.85 -18.88 0.11
N GLY A 352 8.49 -18.49 1.23
CA GLY A 352 9.78 -19.04 1.64
C GLY A 352 10.87 -18.71 0.60
N VAL A 353 11.70 -19.69 0.26
CA VAL A 353 12.68 -19.55 -0.82
C VAL A 353 11.98 -19.90 -2.14
N ASP A 354 11.55 -18.88 -2.86
CA ASP A 354 10.87 -19.02 -4.16
C ASP A 354 11.67 -18.28 -5.23
N PRO A 355 12.00 -18.93 -6.37
CA PRO A 355 12.86 -18.32 -7.40
C PRO A 355 12.20 -17.11 -8.09
N ASP A 356 10.88 -17.10 -8.24
CA ASP A 356 10.19 -15.97 -8.87
C ASP A 356 10.12 -14.77 -7.93
N VAL A 357 9.83 -14.98 -6.64
CA VAL A 357 9.89 -13.94 -5.63
C VAL A 357 11.31 -13.40 -5.50
N THR A 358 12.32 -14.28 -5.48
CA THR A 358 13.73 -13.87 -5.45
C THR A 358 14.08 -12.99 -6.66
N PHE A 359 13.69 -13.38 -7.86
CA PHE A 359 13.89 -12.58 -9.06
C PHE A 359 13.18 -11.23 -8.99
N LEU A 360 11.92 -11.22 -8.55
CA LEU A 360 11.11 -10.00 -8.46
C LEU A 360 11.67 -9.01 -7.45
N THR A 361 12.13 -9.48 -6.29
CA THR A 361 12.59 -8.61 -5.17
C THR A 361 14.06 -8.24 -5.24
N LYS A 362 14.87 -9.03 -5.98
CA LYS A 362 16.30 -8.72 -6.15
C LYS A 362 16.49 -7.38 -6.86
N ALA A 363 17.20 -6.46 -6.21
CA ALA A 363 17.75 -5.30 -6.89
C ALA A 363 18.74 -5.79 -7.94
N GLN A 364 18.51 -5.45 -9.20
CA GLN A 364 19.46 -5.67 -10.26
C GLN A 364 20.14 -4.33 -10.48
N GLY A 365 21.41 -4.25 -10.12
CA GLY A 365 22.25 -3.06 -10.26
C GLY A 365 22.72 -2.88 -11.68
#